data_2c69ace8cd647258c6cb7e97105dcfb1
#
_entry.id   2c69ace8cd647258c6cb7e97105dcfb1
#
_cell.length_a   1.000
_cell.length_b   1.000
_cell.length_c   1.000
_cell.angle_alpha   90.00
_cell.angle_beta   90.00
_cell.angle_gamma   90.00
#
_symmetry.space_group_name_H-M   'P 1'
#
loop_
_entity.id
_entity.type
_entity.pdbx_description
1 polymer ?
#
loop_
_entity_poly.entity_id
_entity_poly.type
_entity_poly.pdbx_seq_one_letter_code
_entity_poly.pdbx_strand_id
1 'polypeptide(L)'
;MLQLAATLPCLAVMTLIRTPVVRAQQNEDLLQQVKQLKQEYEQVIADLQKRLAALEGKAAEQKTTTASADKYSVTAQQAAQEIAKPVEGNSDQNEQSLQEQTTTNTTYVQLRDSDSRIEKLEKQAKAFEFHGYLRSGYGLNGRGGQQVAFQAPGAGAKFRLGNEAETYAELILVNNLANANHDPDKAWFKTEVMIEANTTNSDSYANFPGGIGNDQFRFREAFVQAGNVIKSNPDAKFWAGERYYRRYHVEINDFYILDMSGYGAGVEDFNVKFAKLSAAFLAGARPDIVTNIGTYAKSNIDVRLYDMKAPAGRAAVWFNYAVAKGGTQRDGTVIPTTDGWAVGFRHTRTEFHGGFSEFAIGYAKGAASNLSTSLDDPTRFLPHTERLLIAQNFLIQPNPKFAIMPLFIYQRTRNGNSQDGPAQWYSFGARPQFFFSKHVSLALEPGFDRVTAGDGLYGGWLRKFTIAPQIGAGREFFSRPVLRLFATYANWSDGLRGFIGGVPYANRTSGLTYGVQVETWW
;
A
#
# COMPACT_ATOMS: atom_id res chain seq x y z
N MET A 1 -1.15 45.88 -49.14
CA MET A 1 -1.07 45.31 -50.51
C MET A 1 -0.56 43.88 -50.36
N LEU A 2 -1.47 42.99 -50.63
CA LEU A 2 -1.41 41.69 -51.32
C LEU A 2 -0.48 40.64 -50.71
N GLN A 3 -1.00 39.56 -50.16
CA GLN A 3 -1.75 38.41 -50.67
C GLN A 3 -0.86 37.27 -51.19
N LEU A 4 -1.11 36.08 -50.57
CA LEU A 4 -1.05 34.72 -51.15
C LEU A 4 0.34 34.13 -51.40
N ALA A 5 0.66 32.92 -50.91
CA ALA A 5 -0.02 31.69 -51.27
C ALA A 5 0.40 30.53 -50.33
N ALA A 6 -0.58 29.76 -49.94
CA ALA A 6 -0.42 28.39 -49.43
C ALA A 6 -0.05 27.47 -50.60
N THR A 7 0.93 26.59 -50.43
CA THR A 7 0.97 25.29 -51.09
C THR A 7 1.76 24.31 -50.25
N LEU A 8 1.12 23.21 -49.94
CA LEU A 8 1.66 21.94 -49.38
C LEU A 8 2.88 21.42 -50.17
N PRO A 9 3.65 20.59 -49.50
CA PRO A 9 3.98 19.31 -50.06
C PRO A 9 3.59 18.13 -49.14
N CYS A 10 2.47 17.55 -49.42
CA CYS A 10 2.21 16.12 -49.22
C CYS A 10 2.95 15.36 -50.33
N LEU A 11 4.24 15.09 -50.19
CA LEU A 11 4.97 14.12 -51.03
C LEU A 11 6.42 13.95 -50.55
N ALA A 12 6.62 13.36 -49.36
CA ALA A 12 7.95 12.84 -48.96
C ALA A 12 7.84 11.77 -47.88
N VAL A 13 6.80 10.90 -47.90
CA VAL A 13 6.64 9.76 -47.01
C VAL A 13 6.51 8.46 -47.82
N MET A 14 7.14 8.35 -48.93
CA MET A 14 7.16 7.12 -49.74
C MET A 14 8.56 6.77 -50.23
N THR A 15 9.55 6.60 -49.31
CA THR A 15 10.77 5.84 -49.65
C THR A 15 11.52 5.44 -48.38
N LEU A 16 10.92 4.59 -47.56
CA LEU A 16 11.64 3.79 -46.54
C LEU A 16 10.82 2.54 -46.19
N ILE A 17 10.33 1.83 -47.18
CA ILE A 17 9.77 0.47 -47.04
C ILE A 17 10.75 -0.46 -47.76
N ARG A 18 11.79 -0.89 -47.02
CA ARG A 18 12.55 -2.10 -47.36
C ARG A 18 13.12 -2.69 -46.10
N THR A 19 12.28 -3.42 -45.35
CA THR A 19 12.68 -4.60 -44.54
C THR A 19 11.45 -5.41 -44.09
N PRO A 20 10.69 -6.08 -44.98
CA PRO A 20 9.67 -7.02 -44.57
C PRO A 20 10.22 -8.43 -44.28
N VAL A 21 11.43 -8.78 -44.71
CA VAL A 21 11.91 -10.17 -44.65
C VAL A 21 12.39 -10.58 -43.23
N VAL A 22 13.01 -9.71 -42.48
CA VAL A 22 13.51 -10.05 -41.12
C VAL A 22 12.39 -10.14 -40.08
N ARG A 23 11.32 -9.36 -40.23
CA ARG A 23 10.15 -9.47 -39.35
C ARG A 23 9.28 -10.70 -39.62
N ALA A 24 9.22 -11.17 -40.85
CA ALA A 24 8.49 -12.40 -41.18
C ALA A 24 9.18 -13.62 -40.58
N GLN A 25 10.50 -13.69 -40.62
CA GLN A 25 11.29 -14.79 -40.08
C GLN A 25 11.23 -14.84 -38.54
N GLN A 26 11.30 -13.69 -37.86
CA GLN A 26 11.10 -13.61 -36.40
C GLN A 26 9.69 -14.02 -35.95
N ASN A 27 8.67 -13.70 -36.75
CA ASN A 27 7.31 -14.12 -36.44
C ASN A 27 7.09 -15.61 -36.69
N GLU A 28 7.72 -16.21 -37.68
CA GLU A 28 7.67 -17.65 -37.90
C GLU A 28 8.39 -18.44 -36.79
N ASP A 29 9.57 -17.97 -36.35
CA ASP A 29 10.30 -18.56 -35.22
C ASP A 29 9.51 -18.47 -33.92
N LEU A 30 8.86 -17.33 -33.66
CA LEU A 30 8.00 -17.14 -32.51
C LEU A 30 6.76 -18.05 -32.58
N LEU A 31 6.18 -18.20 -33.76
CA LEU A 31 5.02 -19.07 -33.96
C LEU A 31 5.40 -20.56 -33.80
N GLN A 32 6.59 -20.95 -34.21
CA GLN A 32 7.13 -22.29 -33.96
C GLN A 32 7.38 -22.54 -32.47
N GLN A 33 7.99 -21.56 -31.76
CA GLN A 33 8.20 -21.67 -30.30
C GLN A 33 6.87 -21.79 -29.56
N VAL A 34 5.85 -20.99 -29.91
CA VAL A 34 4.52 -21.09 -29.31
C VAL A 34 3.85 -22.44 -29.60
N LYS A 35 4.01 -22.97 -30.80
CA LYS A 35 3.49 -24.33 -31.12
C LYS A 35 4.20 -25.43 -30.33
N GLN A 36 5.52 -25.31 -30.17
CA GLN A 36 6.31 -26.25 -29.39
C GLN A 36 5.91 -26.20 -27.91
N LEU A 37 5.81 -25.00 -27.33
CA LEU A 37 5.36 -24.80 -25.95
C LEU A 37 3.94 -25.37 -25.72
N LYS A 38 3.06 -25.18 -26.70
CA LYS A 38 1.70 -25.74 -26.64
C LYS A 38 1.73 -27.28 -26.64
N GLN A 39 2.57 -27.91 -27.46
CA GLN A 39 2.72 -29.35 -27.48
C GLN A 39 3.30 -29.91 -26.18
N GLU A 40 4.31 -29.24 -25.62
CA GLU A 40 4.88 -29.60 -24.31
C GLU A 40 3.82 -29.48 -23.20
N TYR A 41 3.00 -28.44 -23.23
CA TYR A 41 1.91 -28.23 -22.27
C TYR A 41 0.81 -29.32 -22.39
N GLU A 42 0.43 -29.68 -23.61
CA GLU A 42 -0.51 -30.78 -23.86
C GLU A 42 0.04 -32.13 -23.39
N GLN A 43 1.35 -32.39 -23.53
CA GLN A 43 1.98 -33.59 -23.00
C GLN A 43 2.00 -33.64 -21.48
N VAL A 44 2.27 -32.51 -20.82
CA VAL A 44 2.22 -32.41 -19.35
C VAL A 44 0.79 -32.65 -18.83
N ILE A 45 -0.22 -32.08 -19.50
CA ILE A 45 -1.61 -32.32 -19.14
C ILE A 45 -1.97 -33.79 -19.29
N ALA A 46 -1.57 -34.44 -20.38
CA ALA A 46 -1.83 -35.86 -20.62
C ALA A 46 -1.13 -36.77 -19.57
N ASP A 47 0.09 -36.45 -19.17
CA ASP A 47 0.80 -37.17 -18.09
C ASP A 47 0.10 -36.99 -16.74
N LEU A 48 -0.33 -35.76 -16.41
CA LEU A 48 -1.07 -35.48 -15.18
C LEU A 48 -2.41 -36.21 -15.16
N GLN A 49 -3.16 -36.25 -16.28
CA GLN A 49 -4.41 -36.99 -16.37
C GLN A 49 -4.19 -38.52 -16.19
N LYS A 50 -3.10 -39.05 -16.76
CA LYS A 50 -2.72 -40.45 -16.60
C LYS A 50 -2.38 -40.80 -15.15
N ARG A 51 -1.64 -39.91 -14.45
CA ARG A 51 -1.34 -40.07 -13.02
C ARG A 51 -2.61 -39.97 -12.17
N LEU A 52 -3.51 -39.07 -12.49
CA LEU A 52 -4.80 -38.95 -11.81
C LEU A 52 -5.64 -40.22 -11.95
N ALA A 53 -5.78 -40.75 -13.16
CA ALA A 53 -6.49 -42.00 -13.41
C ALA A 53 -5.83 -43.19 -12.67
N ALA A 54 -4.50 -43.23 -12.58
CA ALA A 54 -3.77 -44.25 -11.83
C ALA A 54 -4.00 -44.14 -10.31
N LEU A 55 -4.14 -42.92 -9.77
CA LEU A 55 -4.47 -42.69 -8.36
C LEU A 55 -5.92 -43.03 -8.06
N GLU A 56 -6.84 -42.69 -8.94
CA GLU A 56 -8.27 -43.08 -8.84
C GLU A 56 -8.45 -44.61 -8.91
N GLY A 57 -7.70 -45.29 -9.77
CA GLY A 57 -7.67 -46.75 -9.83
C GLY A 57 -7.18 -47.39 -8.50
N LYS A 58 -6.09 -46.85 -7.91
CA LYS A 58 -5.59 -47.31 -6.61
C LYS A 58 -6.56 -47.01 -5.46
N ALA A 59 -7.27 -45.89 -5.50
CA ALA A 59 -8.30 -45.55 -4.52
C ALA A 59 -9.54 -46.45 -4.64
N ALA A 60 -9.88 -46.90 -5.85
CA ALA A 60 -10.94 -47.87 -6.08
C ALA A 60 -10.57 -49.28 -5.61
N GLU A 61 -9.30 -49.70 -5.80
CA GLU A 61 -8.79 -50.99 -5.27
C GLU A 61 -8.73 -50.99 -3.73
N GLN A 62 -8.42 -49.88 -3.09
CA GLN A 62 -8.47 -49.77 -1.62
C GLN A 62 -9.93 -49.83 -1.08
N LYS A 63 -10.92 -49.37 -1.83
CA LYS A 63 -12.34 -49.50 -1.45
C LYS A 63 -12.87 -50.92 -1.54
N THR A 64 -12.31 -51.79 -2.35
CA THR A 64 -12.71 -53.19 -2.46
C THR A 64 -12.11 -54.10 -1.38
N THR A 65 -11.07 -53.66 -0.69
CA THR A 65 -10.44 -54.41 0.41
C THR A 65 -11.03 -54.09 1.78
N THR A 66 -11.96 -53.15 1.90
CA THR A 66 -12.61 -52.74 3.16
C THR A 66 -14.10 -53.06 3.24
N ALA A 67 -14.54 -54.13 2.60
CA ALA A 67 -15.89 -54.68 2.77
C ALA A 67 -16.00 -55.52 4.06
N SER A 68 -15.54 -55.03 5.18
CA SER A 68 -15.74 -55.66 6.51
C SER A 68 -15.77 -54.60 7.62
N ALA A 69 -16.46 -53.48 7.46
CA ALA A 69 -16.71 -52.50 8.53
C ALA A 69 -18.06 -51.79 8.33
N ASP A 70 -19.13 -52.57 8.23
CA ASP A 70 -20.50 -52.07 8.32
C ASP A 70 -20.84 -51.75 9.80
N LYS A 71 -20.22 -50.71 10.35
CA LYS A 71 -20.63 -50.13 11.66
C LYS A 71 -20.38 -48.63 11.85
N TYR A 72 -19.87 -47.94 10.82
CA TYR A 72 -19.60 -46.51 10.97
C TYR A 72 -20.31 -45.60 9.95
N SER A 73 -21.28 -46.13 9.16
CA SER A 73 -21.99 -45.36 8.14
C SER A 73 -23.11 -44.45 8.68
N VAL A 74 -23.49 -44.57 9.94
CA VAL A 74 -24.56 -43.75 10.55
C VAL A 74 -24.00 -42.42 11.11
N THR A 75 -22.71 -42.38 11.48
CA THR A 75 -22.10 -41.21 12.09
C THR A 75 -21.70 -40.17 11.07
N ALA A 76 -21.39 -40.58 9.83
CA ALA A 76 -20.97 -39.65 8.74
C ALA A 76 -22.14 -38.85 8.15
N GLN A 77 -23.34 -39.42 8.11
CA GLN A 77 -24.52 -38.70 7.64
C GLN A 77 -25.10 -37.72 8.67
N GLN A 78 -24.94 -38.00 9.93
CA GLN A 78 -25.31 -37.05 11.00
C GLN A 78 -24.30 -35.88 11.10
N ALA A 79 -23.02 -36.13 10.91
CA ALA A 79 -22.00 -35.09 10.85
C ALA A 79 -22.17 -34.15 9.62
N ALA A 80 -22.62 -34.69 8.47
CA ALA A 80 -22.88 -33.89 7.27
C ALA A 80 -24.13 -32.99 7.38
N GLN A 81 -25.10 -33.36 8.22
CA GLN A 81 -26.30 -32.55 8.48
C GLN A 81 -26.08 -31.50 9.58
N GLU A 82 -25.09 -31.69 10.46
CA GLU A 82 -24.73 -30.71 11.47
C GLU A 82 -23.81 -29.58 10.92
N ILE A 83 -23.09 -29.84 9.83
CA ILE A 83 -22.26 -28.84 9.11
C ILE A 83 -23.11 -27.87 8.27
N ALA A 84 -24.40 -28.17 8.05
CA ALA A 84 -25.32 -27.33 7.26
C ALA A 84 -26.09 -26.29 8.10
N LYS A 85 -25.80 -26.13 9.37
CA LYS A 85 -26.35 -25.01 10.16
C LYS A 85 -25.40 -23.82 10.08
N PRO A 86 -25.88 -22.60 9.75
CA PRO A 86 -25.04 -21.43 9.80
C PRO A 86 -24.55 -21.22 11.23
N VAL A 87 -23.28 -21.29 11.47
CA VAL A 87 -22.66 -20.81 12.71
C VAL A 87 -22.67 -19.28 12.62
N GLU A 88 -23.75 -18.68 13.05
CA GLU A 88 -23.77 -17.26 13.40
C GLU A 88 -22.88 -17.10 14.64
N GLY A 89 -21.73 -16.48 14.47
CA GLY A 89 -21.03 -15.93 15.61
C GLY A 89 -19.55 -16.21 15.73
N ASN A 90 -18.71 -16.06 14.70
CA ASN A 90 -17.26 -15.79 14.89
C ASN A 90 -16.54 -15.20 13.66
N SER A 91 -17.26 -14.85 12.59
CA SER A 91 -16.68 -14.19 11.41
C SER A 91 -16.15 -12.78 11.73
N ASP A 92 -16.82 -12.07 12.63
CA ASP A 92 -16.55 -10.65 12.88
C ASP A 92 -15.23 -10.37 13.58
N GLN A 93 -14.78 -11.26 14.47
CA GLN A 93 -13.51 -11.05 15.19
C GLN A 93 -12.28 -11.32 14.32
N ASN A 94 -12.35 -12.31 13.44
CA ASN A 94 -11.26 -12.59 12.49
C ASN A 94 -11.20 -11.53 11.38
N GLU A 95 -12.35 -11.04 10.92
CA GLU A 95 -12.43 -9.98 9.94
C GLU A 95 -11.94 -8.63 10.47
N GLN A 96 -12.20 -8.32 11.73
CA GLN A 96 -11.74 -7.08 12.36
C GLN A 96 -10.23 -7.06 12.63
N SER A 97 -9.64 -8.19 13.02
CA SER A 97 -8.19 -8.29 13.19
C SER A 97 -7.45 -8.23 11.86
N LEU A 98 -8.02 -8.80 10.81
CA LEU A 98 -7.53 -8.66 9.43
C LEU A 98 -7.66 -7.21 8.95
N GLN A 99 -8.72 -6.51 9.31
CA GLN A 99 -8.91 -5.10 8.95
C GLN A 99 -7.92 -4.17 9.63
N GLU A 100 -7.55 -4.40 10.89
CA GLU A 100 -6.48 -3.64 11.56
C GLU A 100 -5.10 -3.93 10.94
N GLN A 101 -4.85 -5.15 10.52
CA GLN A 101 -3.63 -5.50 9.78
C GLN A 101 -3.64 -4.90 8.38
N THR A 102 -4.79 -4.83 7.71
CA THR A 102 -4.92 -4.29 6.36
C THR A 102 -4.90 -2.77 6.30
N THR A 103 -5.36 -2.07 7.35
CA THR A 103 -5.17 -0.61 7.42
C THR A 103 -3.73 -0.21 7.73
N THR A 104 -2.86 -1.13 8.09
CA THR A 104 -1.43 -0.86 8.29
C THR A 104 -0.60 -0.92 7.01
N ASN A 105 -1.13 -1.51 5.94
CA ASN A 105 -0.43 -1.57 4.65
C ASN A 105 -1.45 -1.46 3.51
N THR A 106 -1.26 -0.51 2.58
CA THR A 106 -2.14 -0.28 1.41
C THR A 106 -2.37 -1.55 0.61
N THR A 107 -1.36 -2.41 0.54
CA THR A 107 -1.40 -3.69 -0.15
C THR A 107 -2.33 -4.70 0.54
N TYR A 108 -2.43 -4.68 1.87
CA TYR A 108 -3.21 -5.67 2.64
C TYR A 108 -4.70 -5.35 2.77
N VAL A 109 -5.11 -4.09 2.77
CA VAL A 109 -6.55 -3.71 2.76
C VAL A 109 -7.27 -4.33 1.55
N GLN A 110 -6.53 -4.56 0.52
CA GLN A 110 -6.99 -4.91 -0.81
C GLN A 110 -6.94 -6.40 -1.12
N LEU A 111 -6.17 -7.17 -0.31
CA LEU A 111 -6.13 -8.63 -0.38
C LEU A 111 -7.43 -9.31 0.12
N ARG A 112 -8.29 -8.56 0.78
CA ARG A 112 -9.51 -9.09 1.42
C ARG A 112 -10.49 -9.80 0.46
N ASP A 113 -10.63 -9.30 -0.77
CA ASP A 113 -11.44 -9.95 -1.80
C ASP A 113 -10.77 -11.19 -2.41
N SER A 114 -9.44 -11.28 -2.30
CA SER A 114 -8.67 -12.45 -2.69
C SER A 114 -8.72 -13.55 -1.63
N ASP A 115 -8.75 -13.20 -0.34
CA ASP A 115 -8.67 -14.17 0.77
C ASP A 115 -9.83 -15.17 0.75
N SER A 116 -11.05 -14.77 0.44
CA SER A 116 -12.17 -15.71 0.32
C SER A 116 -12.04 -16.70 -0.87
N ARG A 117 -11.26 -16.32 -1.89
CA ARG A 117 -10.91 -17.20 -3.03
C ARG A 117 -9.62 -17.97 -2.76
N ILE A 118 -8.68 -17.37 -2.06
CA ILE A 118 -7.38 -17.95 -1.68
C ILE A 118 -7.58 -19.04 -0.63
N GLU A 119 -8.44 -18.85 0.39
CA GLU A 119 -8.77 -19.92 1.36
C GLU A 119 -9.19 -21.24 0.71
N LYS A 120 -9.85 -21.21 -0.43
CA LYS A 120 -10.19 -22.43 -1.19
C LYS A 120 -9.01 -23.02 -1.97
N LEU A 121 -8.07 -22.19 -2.41
CA LEU A 121 -6.87 -22.62 -3.15
C LEU A 121 -5.69 -22.92 -2.20
N GLU A 122 -5.61 -22.28 -1.05
CA GLU A 122 -4.63 -22.52 0.00
C GLU A 122 -4.65 -23.92 0.58
N LYS A 123 -5.80 -24.58 0.57
CA LYS A 123 -5.86 -26.02 0.89
C LYS A 123 -5.04 -26.89 -0.07
N GLN A 124 -4.63 -26.39 -1.22
CA GLN A 124 -3.91 -27.16 -2.25
C GLN A 124 -2.48 -26.70 -2.56
N ALA A 125 -2.09 -25.44 -2.28
CA ALA A 125 -0.76 -24.91 -2.60
C ALA A 125 -0.06 -24.28 -1.37
N LYS A 126 -0.04 -24.96 -0.27
CA LYS A 126 0.14 -24.48 1.10
C LYS A 126 1.54 -24.06 1.54
N ALA A 127 2.54 -24.16 0.69
CA ALA A 127 3.91 -23.84 1.08
C ALA A 127 4.37 -22.45 0.64
N PHE A 128 3.79 -21.89 -0.42
CA PHE A 128 4.25 -20.64 -1.02
C PHE A 128 3.06 -19.79 -1.48
N GLU A 129 3.08 -18.49 -1.09
CA GLU A 129 2.09 -17.51 -1.51
C GLU A 129 2.79 -16.37 -2.27
N PHE A 130 2.16 -15.89 -3.31
CA PHE A 130 2.63 -14.76 -4.10
C PHE A 130 1.54 -13.70 -4.20
N HIS A 131 1.84 -12.51 -3.67
CA HIS A 131 0.94 -11.36 -3.70
C HIS A 131 1.66 -10.17 -4.29
N GLY A 132 0.93 -9.15 -4.63
CA GLY A 132 1.56 -7.95 -5.13
C GLY A 132 0.64 -6.77 -5.34
N TYR A 133 1.27 -5.64 -5.53
CA TYR A 133 0.68 -4.38 -5.95
C TYR A 133 1.41 -3.87 -7.18
N LEU A 134 0.69 -3.38 -8.16
CA LEU A 134 1.25 -2.73 -9.34
C LEU A 134 0.44 -1.48 -9.68
N ARG A 135 1.14 -0.38 -9.84
CA ARG A 135 0.67 0.83 -10.48
C ARG A 135 1.62 1.20 -11.60
N SER A 136 1.09 1.52 -12.76
CA SER A 136 1.89 2.00 -13.90
C SER A 136 1.05 2.88 -14.80
N GLY A 137 1.69 3.82 -15.48
CA GLY A 137 1.00 4.69 -16.40
C GLY A 137 1.93 5.71 -17.04
N TYR A 138 1.32 6.70 -17.66
CA TYR A 138 2.03 7.83 -18.23
C TYR A 138 1.18 9.09 -18.14
N GLY A 139 1.77 10.15 -17.61
CA GLY A 139 1.13 11.44 -17.45
C GLY A 139 1.90 12.56 -18.14
N LEU A 140 1.16 13.49 -18.70
CA LEU A 140 1.67 14.73 -19.29
C LEU A 140 1.17 15.93 -18.48
N ASN A 141 1.99 16.95 -18.41
CA ASN A 141 1.58 18.28 -17.96
C ASN A 141 1.05 19.12 -19.12
N GLY A 142 0.22 20.12 -18.85
CA GLY A 142 -0.38 20.99 -19.85
C GLY A 142 0.63 21.91 -20.60
N ARG A 143 1.94 21.72 -20.37
CA ARG A 143 3.03 22.44 -21.04
C ARG A 143 3.82 21.55 -21.98
N GLY A 144 3.35 20.31 -22.20
CA GLY A 144 3.96 19.36 -23.13
C GLY A 144 5.06 18.48 -22.56
N GLY A 145 5.36 18.60 -21.25
CA GLY A 145 6.34 17.75 -20.56
C GLY A 145 5.70 16.63 -19.75
N GLN A 146 6.54 15.84 -19.11
CA GLN A 146 6.11 14.79 -18.18
C GLN A 146 5.28 15.37 -17.03
N GLN A 147 4.36 14.59 -16.49
CA GLN A 147 3.55 14.94 -15.34
C GLN A 147 4.41 15.29 -14.12
N VAL A 148 4.03 16.35 -13.44
CA VAL A 148 4.51 16.68 -12.10
C VAL A 148 3.30 16.70 -11.16
N ALA A 149 3.43 16.05 -10.02
CA ALA A 149 2.35 15.99 -9.05
C ALA A 149 2.04 17.37 -8.46
N PHE A 150 0.76 17.65 -8.26
CA PHE A 150 0.31 18.81 -7.49
C PHE A 150 0.23 18.44 -6.02
N GLN A 151 1.22 18.89 -5.26
CA GLN A 151 1.32 18.73 -3.81
C GLN A 151 1.66 20.06 -3.16
N ALA A 152 0.99 20.41 -2.08
CA ALA A 152 1.33 21.60 -1.31
C ALA A 152 2.63 21.38 -0.53
N PRO A 153 3.54 22.36 -0.46
CA PRO A 153 4.76 22.27 0.34
C PRO A 153 4.40 22.08 1.82
N GLY A 154 5.13 21.21 2.53
CA GLY A 154 4.85 20.89 3.93
C GLY A 154 3.60 20.05 4.19
N ALA A 155 2.81 19.71 3.16
CA ALA A 155 1.76 18.72 3.26
C ALA A 155 2.36 17.32 3.42
N GLY A 156 1.86 16.53 4.35
CA GLY A 156 2.33 15.16 4.60
C GLY A 156 2.00 14.19 3.46
N ALA A 157 1.06 14.56 2.57
CA ALA A 157 0.63 13.73 1.45
C ALA A 157 -0.03 14.56 0.34
N LYS A 158 -0.36 13.89 -0.77
CA LYS A 158 -1.10 14.46 -1.91
C LYS A 158 -2.29 13.59 -2.27
N PHE A 159 -3.36 14.17 -2.78
CA PHE A 159 -4.44 13.40 -3.39
C PHE A 159 -3.92 12.63 -4.60
N ARG A 160 -4.09 11.30 -4.60
CA ARG A 160 -3.41 10.37 -5.50
C ARG A 160 -3.97 10.34 -6.92
N LEU A 161 -5.30 10.39 -7.07
CA LEU A 161 -5.93 10.24 -8.38
C LEU A 161 -5.43 11.32 -9.35
N GLY A 162 -4.83 10.90 -10.46
CA GLY A 162 -4.25 11.81 -11.46
C GLY A 162 -2.97 12.55 -11.03
N ASN A 163 -2.37 12.16 -9.91
CA ASN A 163 -1.07 12.69 -9.43
C ASN A 163 0.04 11.62 -9.42
N GLU A 164 -0.28 10.41 -9.81
CA GLU A 164 0.64 9.26 -9.77
C GLU A 164 0.48 8.46 -11.05
N ALA A 165 1.39 8.66 -11.99
CA ALA A 165 1.44 7.93 -13.25
C ALA A 165 2.77 7.19 -13.45
N GLU A 166 3.67 7.26 -12.47
CA GLU A 166 4.90 6.48 -12.43
C GLU A 166 4.62 4.99 -12.23
N THR A 167 5.57 4.14 -12.62
CA THR A 167 5.52 2.72 -12.32
C THR A 167 6.01 2.48 -10.89
N TYR A 168 5.17 1.82 -10.10
CA TYR A 168 5.47 1.36 -8.76
C TYR A 168 4.91 -0.04 -8.58
N ALA A 169 5.74 -0.95 -8.10
CA ALA A 169 5.34 -2.33 -7.83
C ALA A 169 5.87 -2.82 -6.49
N GLU A 170 5.09 -3.65 -5.81
CA GLU A 170 5.49 -4.44 -4.65
C GLU A 170 5.22 -5.92 -4.98
N LEU A 171 6.24 -6.75 -4.88
CA LEU A 171 6.18 -8.20 -5.07
C LEU A 171 6.39 -8.86 -3.70
N ILE A 172 5.38 -9.56 -3.21
CA ILE A 172 5.35 -10.15 -1.88
C ILE A 172 5.43 -11.67 -2.01
N LEU A 173 6.47 -12.25 -1.45
CA LEU A 173 6.74 -13.68 -1.45
C LEU A 173 6.62 -14.19 -0.01
N VAL A 174 5.66 -15.07 0.25
CA VAL A 174 5.48 -15.72 1.55
C VAL A 174 5.84 -17.19 1.42
N ASN A 175 6.70 -17.67 2.31
CA ASN A 175 7.03 -19.09 2.42
C ASN A 175 6.63 -19.61 3.80
N ASN A 176 5.68 -20.53 3.84
CA ASN A 176 5.23 -21.20 5.04
C ASN A 176 6.19 -22.36 5.37
N LEU A 177 7.16 -22.12 6.26
CA LEU A 177 8.25 -23.02 6.58
C LEU A 177 7.80 -24.24 7.39
N ALA A 178 6.82 -24.06 8.28
CA ALA A 178 6.29 -25.13 9.11
C ALA A 178 4.81 -24.89 9.38
N ASN A 179 4.05 -25.99 9.48
CA ASN A 179 2.61 -25.99 9.74
C ASN A 179 1.82 -25.10 8.76
N ALA A 180 2.14 -25.20 7.45
CA ALA A 180 1.48 -24.45 6.39
C ALA A 180 -0.07 -24.66 6.36
N ASN A 181 -0.57 -25.72 7.00
CA ASN A 181 -2.00 -26.02 7.11
C ASN A 181 -2.68 -25.29 8.27
N HIS A 182 -1.92 -24.52 9.06
CA HIS A 182 -2.40 -23.85 10.28
C HIS A 182 -3.15 -24.81 11.23
N ASP A 183 -2.59 -26.03 11.42
CA ASP A 183 -3.07 -26.96 12.43
C ASP A 183 -3.07 -26.24 13.79
N PRO A 184 -4.23 -26.07 14.46
CA PRO A 184 -4.35 -25.28 15.69
C PRO A 184 -3.54 -25.84 16.85
N ASP A 185 -3.14 -27.11 16.81
CA ASP A 185 -2.36 -27.74 17.85
C ASP A 185 -0.85 -27.57 17.68
N LYS A 186 -0.40 -26.95 16.57
CA LYS A 186 1.01 -26.82 16.23
C LYS A 186 1.44 -25.37 15.98
N ALA A 187 2.61 -25.03 16.45
CA ALA A 187 3.25 -23.78 16.08
C ALA A 187 3.49 -23.73 14.56
N TRP A 188 3.33 -22.53 13.96
CA TRP A 188 3.62 -22.29 12.57
C TRP A 188 4.74 -21.25 12.42
N PHE A 189 5.46 -21.33 11.29
CA PHE A 189 6.54 -20.40 10.95
C PHE A 189 6.41 -20.00 9.49
N LYS A 190 6.58 -18.71 9.20
CA LYS A 190 6.64 -18.19 7.83
C LYS A 190 7.78 -17.20 7.66
N THR A 191 8.28 -17.08 6.44
CA THR A 191 9.08 -15.94 5.99
C THR A 191 8.26 -15.10 5.03
N GLU A 192 8.49 -13.80 5.05
CA GLU A 192 7.89 -12.88 4.10
C GLU A 192 8.96 -11.93 3.55
N VAL A 193 9.00 -11.78 2.23
CA VAL A 193 9.91 -10.88 1.54
C VAL A 193 9.10 -10.03 0.58
N MET A 194 9.20 -8.71 0.71
CA MET A 194 8.62 -7.75 -0.23
C MET A 194 9.74 -7.00 -0.95
N ILE A 195 9.66 -7.02 -2.28
CA ILE A 195 10.55 -6.26 -3.16
C ILE A 195 9.76 -5.13 -3.80
N GLU A 196 10.19 -3.89 -3.57
CA GLU A 196 9.68 -2.72 -4.28
C GLU A 196 10.48 -2.48 -5.56
N ALA A 197 9.77 -2.17 -6.63
CA ALA A 197 10.31 -1.59 -7.85
C ALA A 197 9.64 -0.23 -8.10
N ASN A 198 10.44 0.81 -8.26
CA ASN A 198 9.93 2.16 -8.52
C ASN A 198 10.70 2.80 -9.66
N THR A 199 9.99 3.33 -10.65
CA THR A 199 10.55 4.11 -11.74
C THR A 199 9.89 5.47 -11.81
N THR A 200 10.62 6.48 -12.22
CA THR A 200 10.09 7.84 -12.39
C THR A 200 9.40 8.05 -13.74
N ASN A 201 9.39 7.03 -14.61
CA ASN A 201 8.95 7.13 -16.01
C ASN A 201 9.68 8.22 -16.81
N SER A 202 10.89 8.58 -16.38
CA SER A 202 11.73 9.55 -17.08
C SER A 202 12.29 9.02 -18.40
N ASP A 203 12.34 7.70 -18.54
CA ASP A 203 12.81 6.99 -19.72
C ASP A 203 11.75 6.07 -20.31
N SER A 204 11.90 5.69 -21.58
CA SER A 204 11.01 4.75 -22.26
C SER A 204 11.06 3.33 -21.68
N TYR A 205 12.14 3.00 -20.98
CA TYR A 205 12.36 1.73 -20.32
C TYR A 205 12.94 1.97 -18.93
N ALA A 206 12.52 1.15 -17.97
CA ALA A 206 13.13 1.13 -16.66
C ALA A 206 14.57 0.59 -16.77
N ASN A 207 15.53 1.37 -16.35
CA ASN A 207 16.93 0.95 -16.28
C ASN A 207 17.20 0.31 -14.92
N PHE A 208 17.29 -1.03 -14.89
CA PHE A 208 17.63 -1.82 -13.71
C PHE A 208 18.90 -2.65 -13.94
N PRO A 209 19.71 -2.89 -12.93
CA PRO A 209 20.13 -2.01 -11.84
C PRO A 209 21.26 -1.09 -12.30
N GLY A 210 21.32 0.12 -11.75
CA GLY A 210 22.40 1.06 -12.03
C GLY A 210 22.16 2.00 -13.21
N GLY A 211 20.91 2.12 -13.66
CA GLY A 211 20.51 3.09 -14.67
C GLY A 211 20.73 4.54 -14.21
N ILE A 212 20.93 5.42 -15.17
CA ILE A 212 20.98 6.86 -14.95
C ILE A 212 19.54 7.32 -14.74
N GLY A 213 19.09 7.41 -13.50
CA GLY A 213 17.74 7.78 -13.15
C GLY A 213 17.43 7.47 -11.70
N ASN A 214 16.20 7.76 -11.28
CA ASN A 214 15.73 7.48 -9.92
C ASN A 214 15.04 6.11 -9.80
N ASP A 215 15.31 5.20 -10.73
CA ASP A 215 14.77 3.86 -10.69
C ASP A 215 15.40 3.08 -9.53
N GLN A 216 14.56 2.43 -8.72
CA GLN A 216 15.00 1.78 -7.50
C GLN A 216 14.39 0.40 -7.36
N PHE A 217 15.24 -0.56 -6.99
CA PHE A 217 14.85 -1.82 -6.39
C PHE A 217 15.28 -1.81 -4.93
N ARG A 218 14.37 -2.20 -4.04
CA ARG A 218 14.71 -2.32 -2.62
C ARG A 218 13.88 -3.38 -1.94
N PHE A 219 14.45 -4.01 -0.92
CA PHE A 219 13.66 -4.76 0.03
C PHE A 219 12.85 -3.77 0.90
N ARG A 220 11.57 -4.07 1.07
CA ARG A 220 10.67 -3.33 1.97
C ARG A 220 10.28 -4.15 3.17
N GLU A 221 10.22 -5.47 2.98
CA GLU A 221 10.00 -6.42 4.05
C GLU A 221 10.90 -7.62 3.84
N ALA A 222 11.51 -8.10 4.92
CA ALA A 222 12.30 -9.32 4.99
C ALA A 222 12.29 -9.80 6.44
N PHE A 223 11.30 -10.61 6.80
CA PHE A 223 11.13 -11.03 8.20
C PHE A 223 10.67 -12.48 8.32
N VAL A 224 10.86 -13.02 9.52
CA VAL A 224 10.30 -14.30 9.95
C VAL A 224 9.21 -14.03 10.97
N GLN A 225 8.11 -14.77 10.90
CA GLN A 225 7.04 -14.74 11.87
C GLN A 225 6.70 -16.15 12.35
N ALA A 226 6.42 -16.28 13.64
CA ALA A 226 5.96 -17.51 14.28
C ALA A 226 4.67 -17.25 15.06
N GLY A 227 3.71 -18.16 15.00
CA GLY A 227 2.48 -18.09 15.79
C GLY A 227 2.13 -19.42 16.41
N ASN A 228 1.12 -19.39 17.30
CA ASN A 228 0.71 -20.54 18.09
C ASN A 228 1.86 -21.20 18.89
N VAL A 229 2.81 -20.38 19.35
CA VAL A 229 3.97 -20.83 20.14
C VAL A 229 3.62 -20.96 21.62
N ILE A 230 2.72 -20.09 22.10
CA ILE A 230 2.27 -20.05 23.49
C ILE A 230 0.88 -20.68 23.59
N LYS A 231 0.76 -21.87 24.18
CA LYS A 231 -0.51 -22.58 24.28
C LYS A 231 -1.61 -21.79 25.01
N SER A 232 -1.25 -21.00 26.02
CA SER A 232 -2.20 -20.13 26.72
C SER A 232 -2.59 -18.87 25.98
N ASN A 233 -1.92 -18.57 24.85
CA ASN A 233 -2.16 -17.41 24.00
C ASN A 233 -1.84 -17.77 22.54
N PRO A 234 -2.65 -18.63 21.89
CA PRO A 234 -2.34 -19.16 20.56
C PRO A 234 -2.35 -18.10 19.47
N ASP A 235 -3.07 -17.00 19.67
CA ASP A 235 -3.14 -15.87 18.73
C ASP A 235 -1.84 -15.06 18.69
N ALA A 236 -1.00 -15.14 19.72
CA ALA A 236 0.24 -14.38 19.81
C ALA A 236 1.20 -14.76 18.68
N LYS A 237 1.71 -13.75 17.98
CA LYS A 237 2.66 -13.87 16.87
C LYS A 237 3.96 -13.17 17.23
N PHE A 238 5.06 -13.84 17.03
CA PHE A 238 6.41 -13.31 17.23
C PHE A 238 7.05 -13.10 15.88
N TRP A 239 7.76 -12.00 15.72
CA TRP A 239 8.43 -11.69 14.44
C TRP A 239 9.79 -11.03 14.67
N ALA A 240 10.67 -11.17 13.69
CA ALA A 240 11.95 -10.47 13.62
C ALA A 240 12.35 -10.25 12.17
N GLY A 241 12.94 -9.09 11.87
CA GLY A 241 13.39 -8.67 10.56
C GLY A 241 12.96 -7.25 10.21
N GLU A 242 12.98 -6.92 8.92
CA GLU A 242 12.49 -5.66 8.37
C GLU A 242 11.05 -5.82 7.93
N ARG A 243 10.16 -4.92 8.37
CA ARG A 243 8.76 -4.98 7.94
C ARG A 243 8.03 -3.65 8.02
N TYR A 244 6.90 -3.58 7.31
CA TYR A 244 5.88 -2.56 7.45
C TYR A 244 5.05 -2.83 8.71
N TYR A 245 5.60 -2.47 9.87
CA TYR A 245 4.96 -2.78 11.14
C TYR A 245 3.78 -1.87 11.42
N ARG A 246 2.55 -2.44 11.31
CA ARG A 246 1.27 -1.84 11.74
C ARG A 246 1.10 -0.37 11.36
N ARG A 247 1.31 -0.04 10.08
CA ARG A 247 1.10 1.30 9.54
C ARG A 247 -0.39 1.65 9.55
N TYR A 248 -0.72 2.88 9.94
CA TYR A 248 -2.06 3.43 9.78
C TYR A 248 -2.05 4.47 8.68
N HIS A 249 -2.84 4.26 7.62
CA HIS A 249 -2.82 5.15 6.47
C HIS A 249 -4.21 5.49 5.94
N VAL A 250 -4.29 6.54 5.12
CA VAL A 250 -5.49 6.99 4.41
C VAL A 250 -5.28 6.78 2.91
N GLU A 251 -6.13 5.96 2.30
CA GLU A 251 -5.96 5.45 0.93
C GLU A 251 -5.89 6.54 -0.15
N ILE A 252 -6.85 7.49 -0.17
CA ILE A 252 -6.98 8.41 -1.33
C ILE A 252 -5.89 9.48 -1.41
N ASN A 253 -5.12 9.69 -0.34
CA ASN A 253 -3.98 10.59 -0.34
C ASN A 253 -2.67 9.93 0.11
N ASP A 254 -2.69 8.60 0.39
CA ASP A 254 -1.53 7.83 0.83
C ASP A 254 -0.81 8.45 2.04
N PHE A 255 -1.59 8.99 2.97
CA PHE A 255 -1.07 9.60 4.17
C PHE A 255 -0.93 8.59 5.30
N TYR A 256 0.25 8.46 5.86
CA TYR A 256 0.52 7.60 6.99
C TYR A 256 0.38 8.37 8.29
N ILE A 257 -0.65 8.02 9.07
CA ILE A 257 -0.93 8.59 10.40
C ILE A 257 0.14 8.14 11.39
N LEU A 258 0.56 6.90 11.27
CA LEU A 258 1.61 6.27 12.06
C LEU A 258 2.33 5.26 11.17
N ASP A 259 3.65 5.39 11.04
CA ASP A 259 4.47 4.48 10.25
C ASP A 259 5.67 3.97 11.08
N MET A 260 5.48 2.81 11.71
CA MET A 260 6.53 2.12 12.47
C MET A 260 7.24 1.06 11.63
N SER A 261 7.40 1.29 10.33
CA SER A 261 8.17 0.42 9.44
C SER A 261 9.66 0.46 9.78
N GLY A 262 10.33 -0.66 9.73
CA GLY A 262 11.77 -0.74 9.96
C GLY A 262 12.26 -2.11 10.40
N TYR A 263 13.52 -2.16 10.78
CA TYR A 263 14.18 -3.35 11.33
C TYR A 263 13.80 -3.53 12.79
N GLY A 264 13.49 -4.75 13.20
CA GLY A 264 13.20 -4.99 14.59
C GLY A 264 12.70 -6.38 14.92
N ALA A 265 12.10 -6.48 16.08
CA ALA A 265 11.44 -7.69 16.55
C ALA A 265 10.30 -7.31 17.49
N GLY A 266 9.31 -8.17 17.57
CA GLY A 266 8.16 -7.89 18.42
C GLY A 266 7.20 -9.07 18.58
N VAL A 267 6.18 -8.79 19.37
CA VAL A 267 5.01 -9.64 19.55
C VAL A 267 3.76 -8.89 19.12
N GLU A 268 2.83 -9.58 18.48
CA GLU A 268 1.52 -9.08 18.07
C GLU A 268 0.41 -10.01 18.50
N ASP A 269 -0.81 -9.49 18.53
CA ASP A 269 -2.04 -10.23 18.81
C ASP A 269 -2.02 -10.97 20.17
N PHE A 270 -1.18 -10.54 21.11
CA PHE A 270 -1.15 -11.13 22.43
C PHE A 270 -2.45 -10.77 23.19
N ASN A 271 -3.29 -11.76 23.44
CA ASN A 271 -4.60 -11.57 24.03
C ASN A 271 -4.47 -11.25 25.54
N VAL A 272 -4.93 -10.08 25.95
CA VAL A 272 -4.98 -9.62 27.34
C VAL A 272 -6.42 -9.54 27.88
N LYS A 273 -7.34 -10.35 27.31
CA LYS A 273 -8.77 -10.49 27.63
C LYS A 273 -9.65 -9.35 27.11
N PHE A 274 -9.39 -8.10 27.44
CA PHE A 274 -10.18 -6.95 27.01
C PHE A 274 -9.63 -6.28 25.76
N ALA A 275 -8.43 -6.66 25.33
CA ALA A 275 -7.70 -6.09 24.19
C ALA A 275 -6.70 -7.11 23.64
N LYS A 276 -6.12 -6.80 22.49
CA LYS A 276 -4.88 -7.38 22.00
C LYS A 276 -3.72 -6.42 22.27
N LEU A 277 -2.58 -6.97 22.67
CA LEU A 277 -1.34 -6.25 22.89
C LEU A 277 -0.37 -6.52 21.74
N SER A 278 0.25 -5.46 21.23
CA SER A 278 1.49 -5.55 20.45
C SER A 278 2.58 -4.78 21.17
N ALA A 279 3.80 -5.31 21.13
CA ALA A 279 4.99 -4.62 21.58
C ALA A 279 6.15 -4.94 20.64
N ALA A 280 6.89 -3.92 20.23
CA ALA A 280 8.01 -4.08 19.31
C ALA A 280 9.16 -3.12 19.63
N PHE A 281 10.37 -3.61 19.42
CA PHE A 281 11.56 -2.78 19.26
C PHE A 281 11.83 -2.62 17.78
N LEU A 282 11.97 -1.36 17.33
CA LEU A 282 12.14 -1.00 15.94
C LEU A 282 13.26 0.01 15.81
N ALA A 283 14.09 -0.15 14.78
CA ALA A 283 15.20 0.75 14.51
C ALA A 283 15.15 1.24 13.06
N GLY A 284 15.52 2.48 12.87
CA GLY A 284 15.81 3.09 11.59
C GLY A 284 17.20 3.71 11.61
N ALA A 285 17.89 3.67 10.49
CA ALA A 285 19.19 4.30 10.35
C ALA A 285 19.22 5.12 9.06
N ARG A 286 19.91 6.25 9.12
CA ARG A 286 20.19 7.09 7.95
C ARG A 286 21.70 7.16 7.77
N PRO A 287 22.26 6.71 6.64
CA PRO A 287 23.64 6.94 6.32
C PRO A 287 23.86 8.45 6.20
N ASP A 288 24.90 8.93 6.83
CA ASP A 288 25.33 10.32 6.64
C ASP A 288 26.08 10.45 5.32
N ILE A 289 25.35 10.76 4.26
CA ILE A 289 25.89 10.93 2.91
C ILE A 289 26.64 12.29 2.79
N VAL A 290 26.26 13.28 3.60
CA VAL A 290 26.77 14.64 3.48
C VAL A 290 28.05 14.83 4.29
N THR A 291 28.13 14.23 5.46
CA THR A 291 29.16 14.56 6.46
C THR A 291 30.21 13.49 6.62
N ASN A 292 29.98 12.26 6.13
CA ASN A 292 30.88 11.13 6.25
C ASN A 292 31.30 10.77 7.70
N ILE A 293 30.53 11.23 8.70
CA ILE A 293 30.88 11.04 10.12
C ILE A 293 30.28 9.76 10.68
N GLY A 294 29.40 9.11 9.93
CA GLY A 294 28.80 7.86 10.36
C GLY A 294 27.33 7.72 9.98
N THR A 295 26.63 6.95 10.75
CA THR A 295 25.23 6.65 10.56
C THR A 295 24.44 7.14 11.76
N TYR A 296 23.47 8.01 11.53
CA TYR A 296 22.50 8.35 12.56
C TYR A 296 21.51 7.19 12.70
N ALA A 297 21.22 6.82 13.93
CA ALA A 297 20.29 5.76 14.25
C ALA A 297 19.18 6.28 15.17
N LYS A 298 17.97 5.80 14.93
CA LYS A 298 16.82 6.00 15.79
C LYS A 298 16.28 4.65 16.22
N SER A 299 16.12 4.47 17.52
CA SER A 299 15.52 3.28 18.12
C SER A 299 14.17 3.65 18.70
N ASN A 300 13.18 2.76 18.55
CA ASN A 300 11.83 2.97 19.01
C ASN A 300 11.35 1.75 19.81
N ILE A 301 10.62 2.00 20.87
CA ILE A 301 9.79 1.01 21.56
C ILE A 301 8.34 1.40 21.26
N ASP A 302 7.63 0.55 20.55
CA ASP A 302 6.23 0.75 20.19
C ASP A 302 5.35 -0.25 20.98
N VAL A 303 4.33 0.26 21.66
CA VAL A 303 3.38 -0.55 22.43
C VAL A 303 1.96 -0.14 22.04
N ARG A 304 1.12 -1.10 21.71
CA ARG A 304 -0.27 -0.85 21.32
C ARG A 304 -1.22 -1.79 22.05
N LEU A 305 -2.34 -1.23 22.50
CA LEU A 305 -3.52 -1.97 22.88
C LEU A 305 -4.59 -1.69 21.83
N TYR A 306 -5.14 -2.72 21.23
CA TYR A 306 -6.10 -2.60 20.14
C TYR A 306 -7.18 -3.68 20.25
N ASP A 307 -8.14 -3.64 19.34
CA ASP A 307 -9.32 -4.51 19.34
C ASP A 307 -10.17 -4.37 20.63
N MET A 308 -10.06 -3.22 21.30
CA MET A 308 -10.89 -2.91 22.45
C MET A 308 -12.32 -2.61 22.01
N LYS A 309 -13.31 -3.20 22.66
CA LYS A 309 -14.71 -2.86 22.40
C LYS A 309 -14.97 -1.40 22.71
N ALA A 310 -15.55 -0.68 21.76
CA ALA A 310 -15.93 0.73 21.87
C ALA A 310 -17.33 0.94 21.29
N PRO A 311 -18.05 2.01 21.67
CA PRO A 311 -19.33 2.33 21.07
C PRO A 311 -19.24 2.37 19.53
N ALA A 312 -20.10 1.60 18.88
CA ALA A 312 -20.18 1.47 17.42
C ALA A 312 -18.90 1.03 16.71
N GLY A 313 -17.95 0.33 17.40
CA GLY A 313 -16.73 -0.12 16.75
C GLY A 313 -15.68 -0.66 17.73
N ARG A 314 -14.42 -0.46 17.32
CA ARG A 314 -13.23 -0.88 18.08
C ARG A 314 -12.33 0.32 18.33
N ALA A 315 -11.66 0.32 19.46
CA ALA A 315 -10.68 1.32 19.84
C ALA A 315 -9.27 0.72 19.88
N ALA A 316 -8.29 1.56 19.62
CA ALA A 316 -6.88 1.28 19.82
C ALA A 316 -6.19 2.50 20.44
N VAL A 317 -5.19 2.24 21.29
CA VAL A 317 -4.26 3.24 21.79
C VAL A 317 -2.85 2.79 21.51
N TRP A 318 -1.95 3.72 21.26
CA TRP A 318 -0.54 3.44 21.09
C TRP A 318 0.33 4.39 21.88
N PHE A 319 1.48 3.88 22.25
CA PHE A 319 2.58 4.63 22.85
C PHE A 319 3.87 4.26 22.12
N ASN A 320 4.65 5.26 21.75
CA ASN A 320 5.99 5.08 21.21
C ASN A 320 6.98 5.90 22.02
N TYR A 321 8.11 5.31 22.36
CA TYR A 321 9.27 5.99 22.92
C TYR A 321 10.44 5.83 21.95
N ALA A 322 11.09 6.92 21.58
CA ALA A 322 12.16 6.95 20.60
C ALA A 322 13.41 7.62 21.15
N VAL A 323 14.56 7.12 20.75
CA VAL A 323 15.87 7.73 21.00
C VAL A 323 16.59 7.89 19.67
N ALA A 324 16.88 9.14 19.28
CA ALA A 324 17.69 9.50 18.14
C ALA A 324 19.14 9.75 18.59
N LYS A 325 20.07 8.97 18.07
CA LYS A 325 21.50 9.13 18.38
C LYS A 325 22.03 10.41 17.74
N GLY A 326 22.66 11.25 18.53
CA GLY A 326 23.37 12.44 18.07
C GLY A 326 24.78 12.16 17.58
N GLY A 327 25.45 13.21 17.13
CA GLY A 327 26.85 13.17 16.66
C GLY A 327 27.35 14.55 16.26
N THR A 328 28.55 14.61 15.72
CA THR A 328 29.14 15.83 15.19
C THR A 328 29.11 15.81 13.66
N GLN A 329 28.54 16.82 13.05
CA GLN A 329 28.52 17.00 11.60
C GLN A 329 29.90 17.41 11.07
N ARG A 330 30.09 17.30 9.76
CA ARG A 330 31.35 17.62 9.08
C ARG A 330 31.78 19.11 9.26
N ASP A 331 30.79 19.98 9.39
CA ASP A 331 31.01 21.42 9.65
C ASP A 331 31.32 21.74 11.13
N GLY A 332 31.41 20.71 11.97
CA GLY A 332 31.64 20.84 13.42
C GLY A 332 30.38 21.05 14.25
N THR A 333 29.20 21.12 13.63
CA THR A 333 27.93 21.25 14.34
C THR A 333 27.66 20.00 15.17
N VAL A 334 27.41 20.17 16.46
CA VAL A 334 27.05 19.07 17.36
C VAL A 334 25.52 18.91 17.36
N ILE A 335 25.07 17.71 17.00
CA ILE A 335 23.68 17.27 17.13
C ILE A 335 23.55 16.48 18.43
N PRO A 336 22.74 16.92 19.40
CA PRO A 336 22.59 16.19 20.65
C PRO A 336 21.82 14.87 20.44
N THR A 337 22.15 13.87 21.26
CA THR A 337 21.28 12.69 21.38
C THR A 337 19.96 13.15 22.01
N THR A 338 18.84 12.76 21.41
CA THR A 338 17.51 13.21 21.80
C THR A 338 16.60 12.03 21.97
N ASP A 339 15.82 12.04 23.01
CA ASP A 339 14.68 11.15 23.19
C ASP A 339 13.36 11.85 22.84
N GLY A 340 12.29 11.07 22.85
CA GLY A 340 10.96 11.59 22.61
C GLY A 340 9.90 10.51 22.77
N TRP A 341 8.67 10.94 22.81
CA TRP A 341 7.53 10.03 22.94
C TRP A 341 6.35 10.47 22.07
N ALA A 342 5.53 9.50 21.73
CA ALA A 342 4.27 9.72 21.04
C ALA A 342 3.16 8.89 21.68
N VAL A 343 1.96 9.44 21.71
CA VAL A 343 0.74 8.76 22.12
C VAL A 343 -0.34 9.01 21.11
N GLY A 344 -1.25 8.07 20.97
CA GLY A 344 -2.40 8.30 20.13
C GLY A 344 -3.52 7.31 20.37
N PHE A 345 -4.64 7.63 19.75
CA PHE A 345 -5.89 6.91 19.82
C PHE A 345 -6.45 6.71 18.41
N ARG A 346 -7.05 5.56 18.15
CA ARG A 346 -7.79 5.25 16.93
C ARG A 346 -9.12 4.61 17.28
N HIS A 347 -10.16 5.00 16.56
CA HIS A 347 -11.47 4.37 16.57
C HIS A 347 -11.80 3.90 15.15
N THR A 348 -12.16 2.63 15.02
CA THR A 348 -12.54 2.03 13.74
C THR A 348 -13.94 1.45 13.86
N ARG A 349 -14.79 1.77 12.90
CA ARG A 349 -16.09 1.15 12.70
C ARG A 349 -16.10 0.50 11.31
N THR A 350 -16.22 -0.82 11.27
CA THR A 350 -16.11 -1.62 10.04
C THR A 350 -17.42 -1.71 9.26
N GLU A 351 -18.56 -1.51 9.94
CA GLU A 351 -19.88 -1.52 9.31
C GLU A 351 -20.49 -0.11 9.35
N PHE A 352 -20.10 0.71 8.37
CA PHE A 352 -20.58 2.08 8.24
C PHE A 352 -21.11 2.32 6.82
N HIS A 353 -22.42 2.18 6.63
CA HIS A 353 -23.10 2.40 5.34
C HIS A 353 -22.45 1.62 4.16
N GLY A 354 -22.15 0.33 4.38
CA GLY A 354 -21.51 -0.52 3.39
C GLY A 354 -20.00 -0.30 3.22
N GLY A 355 -19.37 0.35 4.18
CA GLY A 355 -17.94 0.61 4.24
C GLY A 355 -17.47 0.75 5.68
N PHE A 356 -16.59 1.71 5.95
CA PHE A 356 -15.97 1.91 7.27
C PHE A 356 -15.86 3.39 7.65
N SER A 357 -15.57 3.64 8.93
CA SER A 357 -15.19 4.94 9.48
C SER A 357 -13.96 4.76 10.36
N GLU A 358 -12.95 5.60 10.16
CA GLU A 358 -11.72 5.60 10.92
C GLU A 358 -11.39 7.00 11.39
N PHE A 359 -11.25 7.14 12.71
CA PHE A 359 -10.78 8.34 13.37
C PHE A 359 -9.44 8.06 14.05
N ALA A 360 -8.50 8.98 13.94
CA ALA A 360 -7.24 8.90 14.68
C ALA A 360 -6.81 10.28 15.18
N ILE A 361 -6.19 10.29 16.36
CA ILE A 361 -5.50 11.44 16.93
C ILE A 361 -4.17 10.98 17.50
N GLY A 362 -3.11 11.74 17.26
CA GLY A 362 -1.78 11.49 17.79
C GLY A 362 -1.09 12.78 18.22
N TYR A 363 -0.33 12.70 19.31
CA TYR A 363 0.55 13.76 19.78
C TYR A 363 1.93 13.20 20.05
N ALA A 364 2.95 13.92 19.61
CA ALA A 364 4.33 13.47 19.69
C ALA A 364 5.30 14.62 19.98
N LYS A 365 6.40 14.28 20.66
CA LYS A 365 7.50 15.19 21.00
C LYS A 365 8.86 14.58 20.73
N GLY A 366 9.86 15.44 20.54
CA GLY A 366 11.26 15.08 20.44
C GLY A 366 11.53 14.08 19.31
N ALA A 367 12.33 13.07 19.58
CA ALA A 367 12.69 12.05 18.59
C ALA A 367 11.51 11.26 18.02
N ALA A 368 10.35 11.23 18.70
CA ALA A 368 9.15 10.56 18.22
C ALA A 368 8.22 11.48 17.41
N SER A 369 8.54 12.77 17.23
CA SER A 369 7.64 13.78 16.68
C SER A 369 7.21 13.53 15.23
N ASN A 370 7.95 12.73 14.45
CA ASN A 370 7.56 12.37 13.09
C ASN A 370 6.54 11.22 13.00
N LEU A 371 6.19 10.55 14.13
CA LEU A 371 5.28 9.40 14.17
C LEU A 371 5.74 8.26 13.25
N SER A 372 7.07 8.08 13.13
CA SER A 372 7.71 7.10 12.27
C SER A 372 8.99 6.59 12.91
N THR A 373 9.49 5.44 12.46
CA THR A 373 10.82 4.93 12.80
C THR A 373 11.93 5.69 12.07
N SER A 374 11.62 6.34 10.94
CA SER A 374 12.63 7.08 10.19
C SER A 374 13.24 8.19 11.02
N LEU A 375 14.55 8.35 10.89
CA LEU A 375 15.25 9.52 11.39
C LEU A 375 15.23 10.57 10.28
N ASP A 376 14.39 11.59 10.46
CA ASP A 376 14.46 12.81 9.64
C ASP A 376 15.81 13.50 9.83
N ASP A 377 16.08 14.57 9.10
CA ASP A 377 17.33 15.31 9.27
C ASP A 377 17.56 15.66 10.74
N PRO A 378 18.63 15.13 11.37
CA PRO A 378 18.90 15.40 12.75
C PRO A 378 19.29 16.87 12.91
N THR A 379 18.62 17.56 13.81
CA THR A 379 18.88 18.97 14.11
C THR A 379 19.02 19.20 15.60
N ARG A 380 19.71 20.27 15.98
CA ARG A 380 19.78 20.70 17.38
C ARG A 380 18.42 21.09 17.99
N PHE A 381 17.42 21.27 17.13
CA PHE A 381 16.08 21.65 17.57
C PHE A 381 15.18 20.43 17.84
N LEU A 382 15.63 19.22 17.49
CA LEU A 382 14.86 17.98 17.67
C LEU A 382 14.28 17.81 19.09
N PRO A 383 14.97 18.17 20.19
CA PRO A 383 14.42 18.06 21.55
C PRO A 383 13.11 18.83 21.77
N HIS A 384 12.90 19.90 21.01
CA HIS A 384 11.77 20.82 21.15
C HIS A 384 10.72 20.66 20.05
N THR A 385 10.88 19.64 19.19
CA THR A 385 9.87 19.36 18.15
C THR A 385 8.60 18.80 18.75
N GLU A 386 7.46 19.18 18.18
CA GLU A 386 6.15 18.71 18.60
C GLU A 386 5.26 18.49 17.36
N ARG A 387 4.41 17.49 17.41
CA ARG A 387 3.38 17.25 16.39
C ARG A 387 2.05 16.89 17.03
N LEU A 388 0.99 17.53 16.56
CA LEU A 388 -0.40 17.12 16.77
C LEU A 388 -0.96 16.71 15.41
N LEU A 389 -1.59 15.56 15.35
CA LEU A 389 -2.24 15.02 14.17
C LEU A 389 -3.66 14.57 14.51
N ILE A 390 -4.61 14.94 13.66
CA ILE A 390 -6.00 14.46 13.70
C ILE A 390 -6.36 14.03 12.29
N ALA A 391 -6.91 12.83 12.14
CA ALA A 391 -7.37 12.31 10.86
C ALA A 391 -8.72 11.62 11.00
N GLN A 392 -9.58 11.82 10.02
CA GLN A 392 -10.84 11.12 9.87
C GLN A 392 -11.03 10.75 8.41
N ASN A 393 -11.26 9.48 8.15
CA ASN A 393 -11.62 9.00 6.82
C ASN A 393 -12.80 8.04 6.90
N PHE A 394 -13.54 7.96 5.80
CA PHE A 394 -14.69 7.08 5.65
C PHE A 394 -14.61 6.39 4.30
N LEU A 395 -15.15 5.18 4.23
CA LEU A 395 -15.69 4.62 3.00
C LEU A 395 -17.19 4.46 3.20
N ILE A 396 -17.97 4.94 2.26
CA ILE A 396 -19.44 4.84 2.24
C ILE A 396 -19.81 4.26 0.87
N GLN A 397 -20.37 3.06 0.88
CA GLN A 397 -20.83 2.36 -0.33
C GLN A 397 -22.19 1.72 -0.08
N PRO A 398 -23.27 2.52 -0.03
CA PRO A 398 -24.59 2.04 0.37
C PRO A 398 -25.24 1.11 -0.67
N ASN A 399 -24.74 1.11 -1.88
CA ASN A 399 -25.24 0.27 -2.99
C ASN A 399 -24.15 0.09 -4.07
N PRO A 400 -24.30 -0.88 -5.00
CA PRO A 400 -23.28 -1.15 -6.02
C PRO A 400 -23.20 -0.11 -7.15
N LYS A 401 -23.92 1.03 -7.08
CA LYS A 401 -23.86 2.09 -8.10
C LYS A 401 -23.04 3.29 -7.66
N PHE A 402 -22.79 3.43 -6.35
CA PHE A 402 -22.13 4.60 -5.79
C PHE A 402 -21.26 4.23 -4.60
N ALA A 403 -20.03 4.73 -4.59
CA ALA A 403 -19.13 4.73 -3.44
C ALA A 403 -18.51 6.11 -3.28
N ILE A 404 -18.15 6.50 -2.05
CA ILE A 404 -17.42 7.73 -1.77
C ILE A 404 -16.48 7.51 -0.60
N MET A 405 -15.25 8.01 -0.71
CA MET A 405 -14.26 8.04 0.38
C MET A 405 -13.92 9.49 0.73
N PRO A 406 -14.63 10.14 1.67
CA PRO A 406 -14.22 11.45 2.19
C PRO A 406 -13.14 11.32 3.26
N LEU A 407 -12.29 12.35 3.36
CA LEU A 407 -11.27 12.47 4.40
C LEU A 407 -11.15 13.88 4.94
N PHE A 408 -10.62 13.96 6.16
CA PHE A 408 -10.13 15.18 6.79
C PHE A 408 -8.83 14.86 7.54
N ILE A 409 -7.81 15.71 7.39
CA ILE A 409 -6.56 15.66 8.14
C ILE A 409 -6.23 17.07 8.64
N TYR A 410 -5.82 17.14 9.89
CA TYR A 410 -5.19 18.31 10.47
C TYR A 410 -3.86 17.93 11.09
N GLN A 411 -2.80 18.60 10.71
CA GLN A 411 -1.49 18.45 11.31
C GLN A 411 -0.93 19.81 11.70
N ARG A 412 -0.42 19.87 12.92
CA ARG A 412 0.35 21.02 13.44
C ARG A 412 1.69 20.53 13.91
N THR A 413 2.75 21.11 13.39
CA THR A 413 4.12 20.74 13.73
C THR A 413 4.89 21.98 14.20
N ARG A 414 5.60 21.86 15.31
CA ARG A 414 6.66 22.80 15.70
C ARG A 414 7.99 22.14 15.43
N ASN A 415 8.88 22.81 14.71
CA ASN A 415 10.22 22.30 14.39
C ASN A 415 11.24 22.47 15.54
N GLY A 416 10.82 23.05 16.66
CA GLY A 416 11.65 23.28 17.84
C GLY A 416 12.48 24.56 17.80
N ASN A 417 12.57 25.26 16.68
CA ASN A 417 13.19 26.58 16.60
C ASN A 417 12.22 27.61 17.21
N SER A 418 12.70 28.37 18.20
CA SER A 418 11.89 29.37 18.91
C SER A 418 11.56 30.61 18.05
N GLN A 419 12.25 30.80 16.93
CA GLN A 419 11.99 31.89 16.00
C GLN A 419 10.84 31.57 15.04
N ASP A 420 10.51 30.28 14.89
CA ASP A 420 9.51 29.83 13.97
C ASP A 420 8.17 29.66 14.67
N GLY A 421 7.09 29.97 13.97
CA GLY A 421 5.75 29.60 14.35
C GLY A 421 5.47 28.09 14.10
N PRO A 422 4.28 27.61 14.43
CA PRO A 422 3.88 26.26 14.05
C PRO A 422 3.57 26.19 12.56
N ALA A 423 4.16 25.20 11.88
CA ALA A 423 3.69 24.79 10.57
C ALA A 423 2.33 24.08 10.71
N GLN A 424 1.41 24.34 9.78
CA GLN A 424 0.07 23.78 9.80
C GLN A 424 -0.29 23.23 8.44
N TRP A 425 -0.99 22.10 8.45
CA TRP A 425 -1.58 21.48 7.26
C TRP A 425 -3.01 21.03 7.57
N TYR A 426 -3.93 21.47 6.73
CA TYR A 426 -5.30 20.99 6.66
C TYR A 426 -5.48 20.34 5.30
N SER A 427 -5.99 19.11 5.27
CA SER A 427 -6.37 18.42 4.05
C SER A 427 -7.78 17.91 4.18
N PHE A 428 -8.61 18.18 3.18
CA PHE A 428 -9.94 17.60 3.09
C PHE A 428 -10.34 17.39 1.64
N GLY A 429 -11.05 16.33 1.39
CA GLY A 429 -11.49 15.96 0.06
C GLY A 429 -12.26 14.66 0.06
N ALA A 430 -12.58 14.20 -1.12
CA ALA A 430 -13.29 12.95 -1.29
C ALA A 430 -13.01 12.34 -2.65
N ARG A 431 -13.22 11.01 -2.78
CA ARG A 431 -13.24 10.32 -4.06
C ARG A 431 -14.60 9.65 -4.25
N PRO A 432 -15.63 10.35 -4.78
CA PRO A 432 -16.84 9.70 -5.26
C PRO A 432 -16.56 8.86 -6.51
N GLN A 433 -17.18 7.69 -6.58
CA GLN A 433 -17.18 6.79 -7.74
C GLN A 433 -18.62 6.45 -8.11
N PHE A 434 -18.91 6.55 -9.41
CA PHE A 434 -20.21 6.24 -9.99
C PHE A 434 -20.07 5.04 -10.92
N PHE A 435 -20.72 3.93 -10.61
CA PHE A 435 -20.63 2.68 -11.37
C PHE A 435 -21.81 2.57 -12.34
N PHE A 436 -21.56 2.77 -13.62
CA PHE A 436 -22.57 2.71 -14.68
C PHE A 436 -22.87 1.26 -15.08
N SER A 437 -21.85 0.39 -15.06
CA SER A 437 -21.97 -1.04 -15.29
C SER A 437 -21.08 -1.82 -14.34
N LYS A 438 -20.98 -3.13 -14.49
CA LYS A 438 -20.03 -3.96 -13.73
C LYS A 438 -18.58 -3.51 -13.95
N HIS A 439 -18.27 -3.01 -15.15
CA HIS A 439 -16.90 -2.73 -15.55
C HIS A 439 -16.62 -1.27 -15.85
N VAL A 440 -17.63 -0.42 -16.00
CA VAL A 440 -17.44 1.00 -16.35
C VAL A 440 -17.88 1.88 -15.21
N SER A 441 -17.00 2.78 -14.81
CA SER A 441 -17.25 3.74 -13.73
C SER A 441 -16.58 5.08 -14.00
N LEU A 442 -16.96 6.09 -13.22
CA LEU A 442 -16.36 7.41 -13.20
C LEU A 442 -15.93 7.72 -11.78
N ALA A 443 -14.63 7.99 -11.58
CA ALA A 443 -14.13 8.55 -10.34
C ALA A 443 -13.91 10.05 -10.49
N LEU A 444 -14.31 10.80 -9.48
CA LEU A 444 -13.95 12.20 -9.30
C LEU A 444 -13.12 12.33 -8.03
N GLU A 445 -12.23 13.32 -7.96
CA GLU A 445 -11.46 13.58 -6.75
C GLU A 445 -11.23 15.09 -6.55
N PRO A 446 -12.17 15.81 -5.90
CA PRO A 446 -11.87 17.10 -5.31
C PRO A 446 -11.00 16.94 -4.07
N GLY A 447 -9.90 17.68 -4.02
CA GLY A 447 -8.97 17.71 -2.90
C GLY A 447 -8.50 19.14 -2.59
N PHE A 448 -8.41 19.47 -1.31
CA PHE A 448 -8.08 20.80 -0.82
C PHE A 448 -7.03 20.66 0.27
N ASP A 449 -5.91 21.33 0.09
CA ASP A 449 -4.85 21.45 1.10
C ASP A 449 -4.64 22.91 1.45
N ARG A 450 -4.61 23.24 2.75
CA ARG A 450 -4.15 24.52 3.25
C ARG A 450 -2.88 24.30 4.05
N VAL A 451 -1.85 25.01 3.70
CA VAL A 451 -0.56 24.93 4.39
C VAL A 451 -0.10 26.31 4.87
N THR A 452 0.66 26.30 5.96
CA THR A 452 1.37 27.47 6.49
C THR A 452 2.71 26.97 6.99
N ALA A 453 3.81 27.52 6.47
CA ALA A 453 5.14 27.24 6.98
C ALA A 453 5.38 27.92 8.33
N GLY A 454 6.14 27.28 9.21
CA GLY A 454 6.48 27.84 10.51
C GLY A 454 7.40 29.07 10.44
N ASP A 455 8.28 29.08 9.46
CA ASP A 455 9.20 30.20 9.15
C ASP A 455 8.55 31.29 8.27
N GLY A 456 7.29 31.11 7.87
CA GLY A 456 6.56 32.05 7.01
C GLY A 456 6.95 32.03 5.54
N LEU A 457 7.82 31.12 5.10
CA LEU A 457 8.32 31.05 3.73
C LEU A 457 7.21 30.83 2.69
N TYR A 458 6.18 30.07 3.04
CA TYR A 458 5.03 29.81 2.17
C TYR A 458 3.75 29.67 2.99
N GLY A 459 2.63 29.89 2.31
CA GLY A 459 1.31 29.69 2.89
C GLY A 459 0.19 29.90 1.89
N GLY A 460 -0.88 29.14 2.04
CA GLY A 460 -2.05 29.29 1.16
C GLY A 460 -2.80 27.98 0.91
N TRP A 461 -3.62 28.02 -0.11
CA TRP A 461 -4.47 26.92 -0.55
C TRP A 461 -3.94 26.28 -1.82
N LEU A 462 -3.94 24.95 -1.88
CA LEU A 462 -3.95 24.14 -3.10
C LEU A 462 -5.35 23.53 -3.24
N ARG A 463 -5.96 23.69 -4.40
CA ARG A 463 -7.25 23.09 -4.78
C ARG A 463 -7.04 22.24 -6.00
N LYS A 464 -7.33 20.97 -5.91
CA LYS A 464 -7.17 19.98 -6.97
C LYS A 464 -8.51 19.37 -7.32
N PHE A 465 -8.76 19.18 -8.58
CA PHE A 465 -9.91 18.43 -9.08
C PHE A 465 -9.46 17.46 -10.17
N THR A 466 -9.80 16.19 -9.99
CA THR A 466 -9.51 15.14 -10.99
C THR A 466 -10.80 14.49 -11.44
N ILE A 467 -10.90 14.24 -12.73
CA ILE A 467 -11.90 13.38 -13.36
C ILE A 467 -11.20 12.17 -13.97
N ALA A 468 -11.73 10.98 -13.73
CA ALA A 468 -11.15 9.74 -14.21
C ALA A 468 -12.24 8.73 -14.60
N PRO A 469 -12.61 8.63 -15.89
CA PRO A 469 -13.32 7.47 -16.40
C PRO A 469 -12.46 6.22 -16.24
N GLN A 470 -13.10 5.11 -15.84
CA GLN A 470 -12.42 3.87 -15.44
C GLN A 470 -13.07 2.64 -16.06
N ILE A 471 -12.22 1.65 -16.36
CA ILE A 471 -12.62 0.26 -16.64
C ILE A 471 -12.03 -0.59 -15.51
N GLY A 472 -12.87 -1.31 -14.76
CA GLY A 472 -12.47 -2.08 -13.59
C GLY A 472 -13.11 -3.47 -13.51
N ALA A 473 -12.63 -4.29 -12.59
CA ALA A 473 -13.09 -5.67 -12.41
C ALA A 473 -14.48 -5.78 -11.78
N GLY A 474 -14.91 -4.77 -11.00
CA GLY A 474 -16.16 -4.83 -10.24
C GLY A 474 -16.73 -3.46 -9.87
N ARG A 475 -17.78 -3.47 -9.03
CA ARG A 475 -18.52 -2.29 -8.57
C ARG A 475 -18.19 -1.90 -7.13
N GLU A 476 -17.02 -2.25 -6.64
CA GLU A 476 -16.57 -1.86 -5.32
C GLU A 476 -15.49 -0.79 -5.43
N PHE A 477 -15.38 0.07 -4.42
CA PHE A 477 -14.37 1.13 -4.38
C PHE A 477 -12.96 0.57 -4.59
N PHE A 478 -12.68 -0.59 -4.00
CA PHE A 478 -11.40 -1.27 -4.06
C PHE A 478 -11.30 -2.35 -5.15
N SER A 479 -12.30 -2.52 -6.02
CA SER A 479 -12.20 -3.49 -7.13
C SER A 479 -11.01 -3.19 -8.03
N ARG A 480 -10.16 -4.19 -8.23
CA ARG A 480 -8.98 -4.15 -9.11
C ARG A 480 -8.93 -5.41 -9.99
N PRO A 481 -8.26 -5.37 -11.14
CA PRO A 481 -7.56 -4.25 -11.74
C PRO A 481 -8.48 -3.11 -12.16
N VAL A 482 -7.91 -1.92 -12.27
CA VAL A 482 -8.58 -0.75 -12.83
C VAL A 482 -7.66 -0.01 -13.80
N LEU A 483 -8.18 0.30 -14.98
CA LEU A 483 -7.56 1.17 -15.99
C LEU A 483 -8.25 2.52 -15.93
N ARG A 484 -7.49 3.61 -15.95
CA ARG A 484 -7.99 4.98 -15.84
C ARG A 484 -7.44 5.84 -16.96
N LEU A 485 -8.30 6.65 -17.55
CA LEU A 485 -7.89 7.92 -18.13
C LEU A 485 -8.08 8.97 -17.05
N PHE A 486 -7.22 9.96 -16.97
CA PHE A 486 -7.41 11.03 -16.00
C PHE A 486 -7.09 12.40 -16.58
N ALA A 487 -7.77 13.41 -16.08
CA ALA A 487 -7.43 14.81 -16.24
C ALA A 487 -7.55 15.50 -14.88
N THR A 488 -6.51 16.22 -14.49
CA THR A 488 -6.38 16.89 -13.22
C THR A 488 -6.12 18.37 -13.44
N TYR A 489 -6.99 19.22 -12.94
CA TYR A 489 -6.77 20.65 -12.82
C TYR A 489 -6.46 21.01 -11.36
N ALA A 490 -5.47 21.86 -11.17
CA ALA A 490 -5.16 22.40 -9.86
C ALA A 490 -4.95 23.91 -9.93
N ASN A 491 -5.34 24.62 -8.85
CA ASN A 491 -4.98 26.01 -8.65
C ASN A 491 -4.54 26.25 -7.21
N TRP A 492 -3.70 27.26 -7.02
CA TRP A 492 -3.14 27.57 -5.70
C TRP A 492 -2.97 29.06 -5.47
N SER A 493 -2.87 29.45 -4.20
CA SER A 493 -2.66 30.82 -3.76
C SER A 493 -1.28 31.33 -4.20
N ASP A 494 -1.14 32.64 -4.37
CA ASP A 494 0.14 33.28 -4.74
C ASP A 494 1.28 32.95 -3.76
N GLY A 495 1.00 32.82 -2.48
CA GLY A 495 2.00 32.39 -1.49
C GLY A 495 2.53 30.96 -1.66
N LEU A 496 2.02 30.21 -2.64
CA LEU A 496 2.51 28.88 -3.03
C LEU A 496 3.10 28.85 -4.45
N ARG A 497 3.24 30.02 -5.08
CA ARG A 497 3.88 30.15 -6.40
C ARG A 497 5.34 29.71 -6.33
N GLY A 498 5.77 28.90 -7.29
CA GLY A 498 7.12 28.34 -7.32
C GLY A 498 7.29 27.03 -6.52
N PHE A 499 6.35 26.68 -5.65
CA PHE A 499 6.41 25.46 -4.84
C PHE A 499 5.60 24.30 -5.39
N ILE A 500 4.63 24.54 -6.28
CA ILE A 500 3.70 23.54 -6.77
C ILE A 500 3.88 23.30 -8.27
N GLY A 501 3.83 22.03 -8.68
CA GLY A 501 3.86 21.60 -10.08
C GLY A 501 5.23 21.70 -10.75
N GLY A 502 6.30 21.96 -9.98
CA GLY A 502 7.68 21.98 -10.45
C GLY A 502 7.97 23.05 -11.50
N VAL A 503 9.05 22.86 -12.26
CA VAL A 503 9.54 23.82 -13.28
C VAL A 503 8.47 24.24 -14.29
N PRO A 504 7.60 23.34 -14.84
CA PRO A 504 6.58 23.75 -15.81
C PRO A 504 5.61 24.82 -15.30
N TYR A 505 5.40 24.89 -13.99
CA TYR A 505 4.44 25.78 -13.34
C TYR A 505 5.06 26.76 -12.34
N ALA A 506 6.40 26.91 -12.33
CA ALA A 506 7.12 27.74 -11.34
C ALA A 506 6.57 29.18 -11.24
N ASN A 507 6.17 29.80 -12.35
CA ASN A 507 5.63 31.17 -12.40
C ASN A 507 4.09 31.19 -12.50
N ARG A 508 3.41 30.10 -12.13
CA ARG A 508 1.96 29.97 -12.25
C ARG A 508 1.30 29.74 -10.90
N THR A 509 0.01 29.92 -10.88
CA THR A 509 -0.88 29.56 -9.77
C THR A 509 -1.96 28.55 -10.16
N SER A 510 -1.79 27.94 -11.34
CA SER A 510 -2.65 26.85 -11.79
C SER A 510 -1.90 25.93 -12.76
N GLY A 511 -2.36 24.70 -12.86
CA GLY A 511 -1.80 23.71 -13.76
C GLY A 511 -2.83 22.65 -14.16
N LEU A 512 -2.49 21.94 -15.24
CA LEU A 512 -3.27 20.83 -15.79
C LEU A 512 -2.33 19.65 -16.00
N THR A 513 -2.77 18.45 -15.62
CA THR A 513 -2.13 17.20 -15.99
C THR A 513 -3.18 16.22 -16.50
N TYR A 514 -2.78 15.31 -17.39
CA TYR A 514 -3.65 14.28 -17.93
C TYR A 514 -2.84 13.06 -18.33
N GLY A 515 -3.48 11.91 -18.39
CA GLY A 515 -2.77 10.68 -18.72
C GLY A 515 -3.60 9.42 -18.56
N VAL A 516 -2.87 8.31 -18.50
CA VAL A 516 -3.41 6.98 -18.33
C VAL A 516 -2.72 6.30 -17.16
N GLN A 517 -3.46 5.43 -16.46
CA GLN A 517 -2.94 4.67 -15.34
C GLN A 517 -3.62 3.30 -15.26
N VAL A 518 -2.87 2.28 -14.92
CA VAL A 518 -3.37 1.00 -14.42
C VAL A 518 -2.98 0.83 -12.96
N GLU A 519 -3.87 0.24 -12.20
CA GLU A 519 -3.60 -0.13 -10.80
C GLU A 519 -4.22 -1.49 -10.51
N THR A 520 -3.45 -2.37 -9.90
CA THR A 520 -3.90 -3.71 -9.54
C THR A 520 -3.17 -4.24 -8.31
N TRP A 521 -3.78 -5.26 -7.71
CA TRP A 521 -3.19 -6.11 -6.68
C TRP A 521 -3.77 -7.52 -6.80
N TRP A 522 -3.06 -8.52 -6.29
CA TRP A 522 -3.43 -9.94 -6.37
C TRP A 522 -2.94 -10.72 -5.16
#